data_b4a6ca23a9645c389f06fa5eb479ad3e
#
_entry.id   b4a6ca23a9645c389f06fa5eb479ad3e
#
_cell.length_a   1.000
_cell.length_b   1.000
_cell.length_c   1.000
_cell.angle_alpha   90.00
_cell.angle_beta   90.00
_cell.angle_gamma   90.00
#
_symmetry.space_group_name_H-M   'P 1'
#
loop_
_entity.id
_entity.type
_entity.pdbx_description
1 polymer ?
#
loop_
_entity_poly.entity_id
_entity_poly.type
_entity_poly.pdbx_seq_one_letter_code
_entity_poly.pdbx_strand_id
1 'polypeptide(L)'
;MAGRFGILLDVGNKVREAIPVHIRIGAFWALGLLGVVLACAALSTSTWSTAASSRTSPGRQAAPVAQTPTPVTTPSPAQADSAPQGAAPAPRPGPNIVVIDPAHGGTDLGARGAGGVRESEIVLEFASQVKTALESHGFQVVQTRQGNENPSFDDRSAIANAQRGAVFVTLHIASTGLPGTARVYVMSDLPASDDTTGLIPWDRAQAPFLPLSRKLGDLVQGFLSQRFKGSPGTAQAAAVRQLRTTAAPSIAVEVSSVSVEDRGELDRMAPGVADAIAQGAAAFRPSYVVAANPGDRP
;
A
#
# COMPACT_ATOMS: atom_id res chain seq x y z
N MET A 1 -19.81 2.18 -67.64
CA MET A 1 -20.40 0.85 -67.33
C MET A 1 -19.82 0.35 -66.00
N ALA A 2 -20.63 0.34 -64.98
CA ALA A 2 -20.25 0.03 -63.62
C ALA A 2 -20.59 -1.43 -63.32
N GLY A 3 -19.64 -2.22 -62.90
CA GLY A 3 -19.81 -3.55 -62.40
C GLY A 3 -19.63 -3.58 -60.88
N ARG A 4 -20.76 -3.68 -60.13
CA ARG A 4 -20.78 -3.92 -58.69
C ARG A 4 -20.68 -5.45 -58.43
N PHE A 5 -19.64 -5.89 -57.75
CA PHE A 5 -19.65 -7.20 -57.14
C PHE A 5 -20.02 -7.06 -55.67
N GLY A 6 -21.21 -7.59 -55.35
CA GLY A 6 -21.64 -7.77 -53.95
C GLY A 6 -21.27 -9.19 -53.48
N ILE A 7 -20.55 -9.27 -52.40
CA ILE A 7 -20.33 -10.54 -51.69
C ILE A 7 -21.37 -10.65 -50.58
N LEU A 8 -22.25 -11.61 -50.73
CA LEU A 8 -23.25 -12.00 -49.75
C LEU A 8 -22.60 -12.99 -48.78
N LEU A 9 -22.42 -12.57 -47.50
CA LEU A 9 -22.04 -13.49 -46.45
C LEU A 9 -23.30 -14.05 -45.79
N ASP A 10 -23.52 -15.31 -46.02
CA ASP A 10 -24.54 -16.14 -45.38
C ASP A 10 -24.19 -16.36 -43.90
N VAL A 11 -25.02 -15.82 -42.99
CA VAL A 11 -24.84 -16.01 -41.54
C VAL A 11 -25.74 -17.18 -41.13
N GLY A 12 -25.16 -18.38 -41.16
CA GLY A 12 -25.82 -19.59 -40.69
C GLY A 12 -26.19 -19.52 -39.20
N ASN A 13 -27.47 -19.55 -38.97
CA ASN A 13 -28.13 -19.61 -37.66
C ASN A 13 -27.90 -21.00 -37.03
N LYS A 14 -26.94 -21.12 -36.10
CA LYS A 14 -26.81 -22.30 -35.24
C LYS A 14 -27.47 -22.04 -33.89
N VAL A 15 -28.67 -22.58 -33.77
CA VAL A 15 -29.38 -22.76 -32.50
C VAL A 15 -28.50 -23.63 -31.59
N ARG A 16 -28.05 -23.08 -30.46
CA ARG A 16 -27.40 -23.88 -29.41
C ARG A 16 -28.49 -24.45 -28.50
N GLU A 17 -28.63 -25.75 -28.56
CA GLU A 17 -29.41 -26.50 -27.59
C GLU A 17 -28.80 -26.36 -26.19
N ALA A 18 -29.63 -26.00 -25.24
CA ALA A 18 -29.30 -25.94 -23.83
C ALA A 18 -29.26 -27.35 -23.24
N ILE A 19 -28.11 -27.76 -22.73
CA ILE A 19 -27.94 -29.01 -21.98
C ILE A 19 -28.44 -28.78 -20.55
N PRO A 20 -29.41 -29.56 -20.05
CA PRO A 20 -29.83 -29.41 -18.66
C PRO A 20 -28.80 -30.02 -17.71
N VAL A 21 -28.24 -29.20 -16.83
CA VAL A 21 -27.38 -29.63 -15.73
C VAL A 21 -28.30 -30.18 -14.61
N HIS A 22 -28.33 -31.49 -14.47
CA HIS A 22 -28.96 -32.13 -13.32
C HIS A 22 -28.06 -31.97 -12.07
N ILE A 23 -28.44 -31.05 -11.18
CA ILE A 23 -27.88 -30.97 -9.84
C ILE A 23 -28.44 -32.12 -9.00
N ARG A 24 -27.61 -33.13 -8.73
CA ARG A 24 -27.92 -34.14 -7.72
C ARG A 24 -27.59 -33.59 -6.34
N ILE A 25 -28.64 -33.22 -5.62
CA ILE A 25 -28.54 -32.92 -4.18
C ILE A 25 -28.47 -34.25 -3.46
N GLY A 26 -27.29 -34.66 -3.03
CA GLY A 26 -27.09 -35.78 -2.13
C GLY A 26 -27.30 -35.32 -0.69
N ALA A 27 -28.44 -35.69 -0.10
CA ALA A 27 -28.68 -35.57 1.31
C ALA A 27 -27.87 -36.65 2.04
N PHE A 28 -26.92 -36.22 2.91
CA PHE A 28 -26.37 -37.09 3.95
C PHE A 28 -26.80 -36.60 5.32
N TRP A 29 -27.41 -37.51 6.00
CA TRP A 29 -28.07 -37.47 7.28
C TRP A 29 -27.12 -37.10 8.44
N ALA A 30 -27.71 -36.38 9.37
CA ALA A 30 -27.22 -36.16 10.72
C ALA A 30 -27.27 -37.45 11.54
N LEU A 31 -26.26 -37.69 12.37
CA LEU A 31 -26.40 -38.41 13.65
C LEU A 31 -25.11 -38.35 14.45
N GLY A 32 -25.26 -38.04 15.74
CA GLY A 32 -24.28 -38.33 16.80
C GLY A 32 -23.88 -37.11 17.61
N LEU A 33 -24.72 -36.62 18.50
CA LEU A 33 -24.89 -36.94 19.93
C LEU A 33 -23.67 -36.63 20.83
N LEU A 34 -23.85 -35.56 21.61
CA LEU A 34 -23.76 -35.51 23.09
C LEU A 34 -22.44 -35.94 23.74
N GLY A 35 -21.76 -35.05 24.34
CA GLY A 35 -20.62 -35.31 25.23
C GLY A 35 -20.19 -34.09 26.03
N VAL A 36 -20.88 -33.86 27.13
CA VAL A 36 -20.40 -33.48 28.46
C VAL A 36 -19.58 -32.18 28.61
N VAL A 37 -20.28 -31.23 29.19
CA VAL A 37 -19.81 -30.08 29.99
C VAL A 37 -19.02 -30.58 31.20
N LEU A 38 -17.82 -30.08 31.42
CA LEU A 38 -17.28 -29.92 32.78
C LEU A 38 -16.52 -28.59 32.88
N ALA A 39 -17.04 -27.75 33.74
CA ALA A 39 -16.51 -26.47 34.15
C ALA A 39 -15.24 -26.66 34.99
N CYS A 40 -14.23 -25.80 34.80
CA CYS A 40 -13.31 -25.40 35.85
C CYS A 40 -13.09 -23.90 35.76
N ALA A 41 -13.82 -23.20 36.60
CA ALA A 41 -13.55 -21.81 36.94
C ALA A 41 -12.32 -21.77 37.86
N ALA A 42 -11.24 -21.15 37.42
CA ALA A 42 -10.17 -20.70 38.28
C ALA A 42 -10.13 -19.19 38.27
N LEU A 43 -10.71 -18.59 39.30
CA LEU A 43 -10.60 -17.17 39.65
C LEU A 43 -9.16 -16.92 40.12
N SER A 44 -8.42 -16.16 39.32
CA SER A 44 -7.16 -15.55 39.74
C SER A 44 -7.38 -14.05 39.91
N THR A 45 -7.60 -13.65 41.17
CA THR A 45 -7.63 -12.25 41.58
C THR A 45 -6.20 -11.71 41.65
N SER A 46 -5.82 -10.86 40.70
CA SER A 46 -4.58 -10.10 40.78
C SER A 46 -4.86 -8.78 41.52
N THR A 47 -4.35 -8.69 42.73
CA THR A 47 -4.36 -7.46 43.55
C THR A 47 -3.39 -6.43 42.97
N TRP A 48 -3.92 -5.31 42.59
CA TRP A 48 -3.13 -4.15 42.20
C TRP A 48 -2.65 -3.41 43.44
N SER A 49 -1.33 -3.42 43.65
CA SER A 49 -0.66 -2.66 44.71
C SER A 49 -0.40 -1.24 44.22
N THR A 50 -1.13 -0.29 44.76
CA THR A 50 -0.86 1.14 44.56
C THR A 50 0.30 1.57 45.45
N ALA A 51 1.47 1.78 44.89
CA ALA A 51 2.57 2.45 45.55
C ALA A 51 2.41 3.97 45.39
N ALA A 52 2.04 4.63 46.46
CA ALA A 52 2.06 6.09 46.61
C ALA A 52 3.50 6.56 46.74
N SER A 53 4.01 7.28 45.75
CA SER A 53 5.30 7.96 45.84
C SER A 53 5.12 9.39 46.27
N SER A 54 5.55 9.66 47.47
CA SER A 54 5.61 10.98 48.11
C SER A 54 6.61 11.89 47.42
N ARG A 55 6.17 13.00 46.84
CA ARG A 55 7.02 14.07 46.33
C ARG A 55 7.35 15.05 47.44
N THR A 56 8.61 15.07 47.80
CA THR A 56 9.26 16.11 48.59
C THR A 56 9.67 17.25 47.64
N SER A 57 9.22 18.47 47.92
CA SER A 57 9.67 19.68 47.25
C SER A 57 10.96 20.18 47.86
N PRO A 58 11.93 20.63 47.10
CA PRO A 58 12.99 21.49 47.64
C PRO A 58 12.90 22.93 47.14
N GLY A 59 12.92 23.85 48.10
CA GLY A 59 13.73 25.02 48.15
C GLY A 59 13.69 26.05 47.02
N ARG A 60 13.02 27.13 47.35
CA ARG A 60 13.11 28.44 46.74
C ARG A 60 14.55 28.99 46.81
N GLN A 61 15.21 29.22 45.68
CA GLN A 61 16.44 30.01 45.60
C GLN A 61 16.18 31.41 45.01
N ALA A 62 16.84 32.39 45.60
CA ALA A 62 16.69 33.81 45.40
C ALA A 62 17.19 34.29 44.02
N ALA A 63 16.58 35.37 43.53
CA ALA A 63 16.96 36.07 42.30
C ALA A 63 18.31 36.81 42.43
N PRO A 64 19.10 36.89 41.37
CA PRO A 64 20.23 37.82 41.33
C PRO A 64 19.82 39.18 40.72
N VAL A 65 20.51 40.14 41.25
CA VAL A 65 20.48 41.59 41.10
C VAL A 65 20.58 42.05 39.65
N ALA A 66 19.82 43.11 39.34
CA ALA A 66 19.83 43.86 38.10
C ALA A 66 21.20 44.51 37.81
N GLN A 67 21.70 44.30 36.61
CA GLN A 67 22.87 45.05 36.06
C GLN A 67 22.34 46.17 35.15
N THR A 68 22.93 47.36 35.35
CA THR A 68 22.70 48.62 34.66
C THR A 68 23.13 48.54 33.18
N PRO A 69 22.37 49.11 32.22
CA PRO A 69 22.73 49.09 30.82
C PRO A 69 23.79 50.16 30.50
N THR A 70 24.85 49.75 29.83
CA THR A 70 25.83 50.61 29.15
C THR A 70 25.27 51.21 27.87
N PRO A 71 25.65 52.42 27.47
CA PRO A 71 25.05 53.10 26.30
C PRO A 71 25.57 52.46 24.99
N VAL A 72 24.60 52.13 24.15
CA VAL A 72 24.83 51.59 22.78
C VAL A 72 25.11 52.76 21.86
N THR A 73 26.29 52.73 21.25
CA THR A 73 26.70 53.62 20.14
C THR A 73 25.97 53.22 18.87
N THR A 74 25.25 54.17 18.28
CA THR A 74 24.52 54.00 17.02
C THR A 74 25.50 53.88 15.85
N PRO A 75 25.50 52.82 15.03
CA PRO A 75 26.25 52.82 13.78
C PRO A 75 25.45 53.50 12.67
N SER A 76 26.17 54.31 11.89
CA SER A 76 25.77 54.99 10.67
C SER A 76 25.12 54.02 9.63
N PRO A 77 24.18 54.51 8.77
CA PRO A 77 23.57 53.66 7.77
C PRO A 77 24.58 53.32 6.68
N ALA A 78 25.09 52.11 6.69
CA ALA A 78 25.82 51.53 5.61
C ALA A 78 24.85 51.05 4.52
N GLN A 79 25.29 51.30 3.30
CA GLN A 79 24.67 51.01 2.02
C GLN A 79 23.92 49.70 1.95
N ALA A 80 22.70 49.79 1.42
CA ALA A 80 21.88 48.62 1.04
C ALA A 80 22.59 47.87 -0.10
N ASP A 81 23.30 46.81 0.25
CA ASP A 81 23.75 45.81 -0.69
C ASP A 81 22.49 45.12 -1.26
N SER A 82 22.36 45.19 -2.57
CA SER A 82 21.30 44.53 -3.33
C SER A 82 21.31 43.05 -2.97
N ALA A 83 20.26 42.56 -2.29
CA ALA A 83 20.04 41.17 -2.03
C ALA A 83 20.12 40.39 -3.36
N PRO A 84 20.85 39.28 -3.41
CA PRO A 84 20.84 38.44 -4.61
C PRO A 84 19.41 37.98 -4.86
N GLN A 85 18.88 38.33 -6.06
CA GLN A 85 17.59 37.83 -6.54
C GLN A 85 17.58 36.31 -6.38
N GLY A 86 16.65 35.85 -5.58
CA GLY A 86 16.57 34.47 -5.16
C GLY A 86 16.63 33.50 -6.32
N ALA A 87 17.64 32.64 -6.29
CA ALA A 87 17.65 31.46 -7.11
C ALA A 87 16.33 30.71 -6.92
N ALA A 88 15.67 30.33 -8.02
CA ALA A 88 14.45 29.54 -7.97
C ALA A 88 14.69 28.33 -7.03
N PRO A 89 13.76 28.02 -6.11
CA PRO A 89 13.94 26.92 -5.19
C PRO A 89 14.30 25.67 -5.98
N ALA A 90 15.37 25.01 -5.57
CA ALA A 90 15.80 23.75 -6.19
C ALA A 90 14.61 22.79 -6.27
N PRO A 91 14.44 22.03 -7.36
CA PRO A 91 13.38 21.06 -7.48
C PRO A 91 13.42 20.14 -6.26
N ARG A 92 12.29 20.07 -5.54
CA ARG A 92 12.23 19.22 -4.36
C ARG A 92 12.29 17.76 -4.82
N PRO A 93 13.09 16.93 -4.13
CA PRO A 93 13.16 15.53 -4.52
C PRO A 93 11.75 14.91 -4.46
N GLY A 94 11.44 14.05 -5.43
CA GLY A 94 10.23 13.24 -5.45
C GLY A 94 10.17 12.30 -4.24
N PRO A 95 9.24 11.34 -4.21
CA PRO A 95 9.07 10.45 -3.08
C PRO A 95 10.36 9.68 -2.81
N ASN A 96 10.80 9.70 -1.55
CA ASN A 96 11.97 8.95 -1.09
C ASN A 96 11.56 7.79 -0.18
N ILE A 97 10.28 7.71 0.19
CA ILE A 97 9.74 6.69 1.09
C ILE A 97 8.79 5.80 0.31
N VAL A 98 8.95 4.49 0.46
CA VAL A 98 8.00 3.48 -0.01
C VAL A 98 7.50 2.70 1.18
N VAL A 99 6.19 2.66 1.35
CA VAL A 99 5.55 1.80 2.33
C VAL A 99 5.15 0.51 1.65
N ILE A 100 5.71 -0.61 2.08
CA ILE A 100 5.38 -1.95 1.62
C ILE A 100 4.39 -2.57 2.60
N ASP A 101 3.31 -3.10 2.08
CA ASP A 101 2.30 -3.82 2.84
C ASP A 101 2.27 -5.29 2.40
N PRO A 102 2.96 -6.20 3.13
CA PRO A 102 2.75 -7.63 2.94
C PRO A 102 1.35 -7.97 3.43
N ALA A 103 0.42 -8.28 2.52
CA ALA A 103 -0.98 -8.54 2.86
C ALA A 103 -1.13 -9.71 3.84
N HIS A 104 -2.30 -9.80 4.50
CA HIS A 104 -2.63 -10.87 5.44
C HIS A 104 -1.71 -10.94 6.68
N GLY A 105 -1.72 -12.07 7.39
CA GLY A 105 -0.92 -12.32 8.60
C GLY A 105 -1.75 -12.84 9.76
N GLY A 106 -1.11 -13.29 10.82
CA GLY A 106 -1.78 -13.87 11.99
C GLY A 106 -2.67 -15.05 11.62
N THR A 107 -3.95 -14.96 11.95
CA THR A 107 -4.97 -15.95 11.59
C THR A 107 -5.50 -15.82 10.17
N ASP A 108 -5.25 -14.69 9.51
CA ASP A 108 -5.58 -14.49 8.10
C ASP A 108 -4.41 -14.98 7.23
N LEU A 109 -4.55 -16.16 6.68
CA LEU A 109 -3.53 -16.78 5.85
C LEU A 109 -3.58 -16.36 4.38
N GLY A 110 -4.61 -15.58 3.98
CA GLY A 110 -4.84 -15.26 2.59
C GLY A 110 -5.18 -16.47 1.74
N ALA A 111 -4.84 -16.42 0.47
CA ALA A 111 -5.02 -17.53 -0.46
C ALA A 111 -4.15 -18.74 -0.03
N ARG A 112 -4.67 -19.94 -0.31
CA ARG A 112 -4.04 -21.20 0.06
C ARG A 112 -3.90 -22.09 -1.17
N GLY A 113 -2.72 -22.64 -1.37
CA GLY A 113 -2.40 -23.61 -2.41
C GLY A 113 -2.16 -25.01 -1.88
N ALA A 114 -1.87 -25.92 -2.77
CA ALA A 114 -1.43 -27.26 -2.46
C ALA A 114 -0.09 -27.24 -1.68
N GLY A 115 0.21 -28.33 -0.97
CA GLY A 115 1.49 -28.44 -0.27
C GLY A 115 1.68 -27.45 0.90
N GLY A 116 0.61 -26.84 1.41
CA GLY A 116 0.67 -25.89 2.52
C GLY A 116 1.10 -24.47 2.12
N VAL A 117 1.09 -24.14 0.84
CA VAL A 117 1.33 -22.77 0.35
C VAL A 117 0.32 -21.81 0.97
N ARG A 118 0.81 -20.71 1.55
CA ARG A 118 0.01 -19.65 2.19
C ARG A 118 0.48 -18.29 1.70
N GLU A 119 -0.46 -17.48 1.26
CA GLU A 119 -0.17 -16.14 0.75
C GLU A 119 0.57 -15.28 1.77
N SER A 120 0.11 -15.27 3.04
CA SER A 120 0.69 -14.44 4.10
C SER A 120 2.19 -14.68 4.35
N GLU A 121 2.68 -15.90 4.13
CA GLU A 121 4.10 -16.25 4.28
C GLU A 121 4.91 -15.78 3.06
N ILE A 122 4.38 -16.02 1.86
CA ILE A 122 5.06 -15.71 0.61
C ILE A 122 5.18 -14.20 0.40
N VAL A 123 4.12 -13.42 0.66
CA VAL A 123 4.18 -11.96 0.51
C VAL A 123 5.14 -11.31 1.51
N LEU A 124 5.35 -11.91 2.68
CA LEU A 124 6.35 -11.44 3.64
C LEU A 124 7.78 -11.64 3.11
N GLU A 125 8.04 -12.78 2.48
CA GLU A 125 9.33 -13.06 1.83
C GLU A 125 9.55 -12.16 0.60
N PHE A 126 8.54 -11.97 -0.22
CA PHE A 126 8.59 -11.00 -1.33
C PHE A 126 8.86 -9.58 -0.84
N ALA A 127 8.20 -9.16 0.24
CA ALA A 127 8.41 -7.83 0.82
C ALA A 127 9.87 -7.60 1.24
N SER A 128 10.56 -8.62 1.74
CA SER A 128 11.98 -8.55 2.07
C SER A 128 12.85 -8.28 0.83
N GLN A 129 12.57 -8.95 -0.29
CA GLN A 129 13.30 -8.75 -1.54
C GLN A 129 12.97 -7.39 -2.17
N VAL A 130 11.68 -6.99 -2.16
CA VAL A 130 11.22 -5.67 -2.63
C VAL A 130 11.88 -4.56 -1.82
N LYS A 131 11.98 -4.71 -0.50
CA LYS A 131 12.70 -3.77 0.37
C LYS A 131 14.15 -3.60 -0.08
N THR A 132 14.89 -4.69 -0.23
CA THR A 132 16.29 -4.67 -0.67
C THR A 132 16.45 -3.98 -2.02
N ALA A 133 15.59 -4.30 -2.98
CA ALA A 133 15.62 -3.68 -4.30
C ALA A 133 15.31 -2.18 -4.26
N LEU A 134 14.32 -1.75 -3.49
CA LEU A 134 14.00 -0.33 -3.31
C LEU A 134 15.12 0.44 -2.61
N GLU A 135 15.74 -0.13 -1.58
CA GLU A 135 16.86 0.48 -0.88
C GLU A 135 18.09 0.66 -1.80
N SER A 136 18.33 -0.29 -2.71
CA SER A 136 19.38 -0.15 -3.74
C SER A 136 19.13 0.99 -4.74
N HIS A 137 17.86 1.39 -4.90
CA HIS A 137 17.45 2.57 -5.69
C HIS A 137 17.35 3.86 -4.86
N GLY A 138 17.84 3.84 -3.60
CA GLY A 138 17.90 5.00 -2.72
C GLY A 138 16.56 5.39 -2.09
N PHE A 139 15.62 4.45 -1.94
CA PHE A 139 14.39 4.65 -1.18
C PHE A 139 14.59 4.25 0.28
N GLN A 140 13.91 4.96 1.18
CA GLN A 140 13.65 4.49 2.53
C GLN A 140 12.41 3.60 2.49
N VAL A 141 12.45 2.47 3.17
CA VAL A 141 11.35 1.51 3.17
C VAL A 141 10.76 1.34 4.55
N VAL A 142 9.45 1.49 4.65
CA VAL A 142 8.64 1.18 5.83
C VAL A 142 7.78 -0.03 5.50
N GLN A 143 7.67 -0.99 6.41
CA GLN A 143 6.80 -2.15 6.24
C GLN A 143 5.64 -2.08 7.23
N THR A 144 4.44 -2.46 6.80
CA THR A 144 3.27 -2.49 7.69
C THR A 144 3.32 -3.63 8.69
N ARG A 145 4.05 -4.71 8.35
CA ARG A 145 4.40 -5.83 9.24
C ARG A 145 5.74 -6.42 8.83
N GLN A 146 6.43 -7.05 9.77
CA GLN A 146 7.73 -7.70 9.55
C GLN A 146 7.73 -9.18 9.95
N GLY A 147 6.67 -9.65 10.58
CA GLY A 147 6.46 -11.03 11.01
C GLY A 147 5.02 -11.48 10.73
N ASN A 148 4.50 -12.32 11.60
CA ASN A 148 3.15 -12.88 11.47
C ASN A 148 2.07 -11.99 12.11
N GLU A 149 2.32 -10.70 12.31
CA GLU A 149 1.32 -9.74 12.74
C GLU A 149 0.23 -9.60 11.67
N ASN A 150 -0.98 -9.24 12.09
CA ASN A 150 -2.08 -8.93 11.18
C ASN A 150 -2.66 -7.54 11.50
N PRO A 151 -1.99 -6.45 11.12
CA PRO A 151 -2.57 -5.12 11.22
C PRO A 151 -3.88 -5.05 10.45
N SER A 152 -4.87 -4.34 10.99
CA SER A 152 -6.12 -4.09 10.27
C SER A 152 -5.86 -3.27 8.99
N PHE A 153 -6.82 -3.26 8.07
CA PHE A 153 -6.71 -2.41 6.87
C PHE A 153 -6.49 -0.94 7.22
N ASP A 154 -7.11 -0.47 8.28
CA ASP A 154 -7.01 0.91 8.73
C ASP A 154 -5.64 1.20 9.37
N ASP A 155 -5.07 0.25 10.13
CA ASP A 155 -3.70 0.37 10.66
C ASP A 155 -2.66 0.42 9.52
N ARG A 156 -2.82 -0.42 8.48
CA ARG A 156 -1.94 -0.42 7.30
C ARG A 156 -1.99 0.94 6.59
N SER A 157 -3.20 1.47 6.38
CA SER A 157 -3.38 2.80 5.80
C SER A 157 -2.83 3.90 6.71
N ALA A 158 -3.01 3.81 8.03
CA ALA A 158 -2.48 4.78 8.98
C ALA A 158 -0.95 4.84 8.96
N ILE A 159 -0.28 3.67 8.87
CA ILE A 159 1.18 3.61 8.70
C ILE A 159 1.61 4.34 7.42
N ALA A 160 0.92 4.10 6.31
CA ALA A 160 1.22 4.77 5.05
C ALA A 160 0.96 6.28 5.11
N ASN A 161 -0.19 6.68 5.66
CA ASN A 161 -0.62 8.08 5.77
C ASN A 161 0.26 8.92 6.70
N ALA A 162 0.93 8.27 7.66
CA ALA A 162 1.93 8.91 8.52
C ALA A 162 3.24 9.24 7.78
N GLN A 163 3.50 8.64 6.61
CA GLN A 163 4.72 8.85 5.84
C GLN A 163 4.47 9.90 4.74
N ARG A 164 4.78 11.14 5.05
CA ARG A 164 4.54 12.22 4.10
C ARG A 164 5.33 12.05 2.80
N GLY A 165 4.64 12.14 1.69
CA GLY A 165 5.24 12.03 0.36
C GLY A 165 5.66 10.61 -0.01
N ALA A 166 5.21 9.60 0.74
CA ALA A 166 5.45 8.21 0.41
C ALA A 166 4.60 7.74 -0.79
N VAL A 167 4.97 6.61 -1.35
CA VAL A 167 4.11 5.75 -2.14
C VAL A 167 3.79 4.49 -1.35
N PHE A 168 2.65 3.86 -1.63
CA PHE A 168 2.20 2.66 -0.96
C PHE A 168 2.09 1.50 -1.94
N VAL A 169 2.64 0.35 -1.59
CA VAL A 169 2.62 -0.87 -2.39
C VAL A 169 2.18 -2.04 -1.53
N THR A 170 0.98 -2.56 -1.76
CA THR A 170 0.55 -3.81 -1.12
C THR A 170 0.83 -5.00 -2.02
N LEU A 171 1.29 -6.10 -1.43
CA LEU A 171 1.70 -7.33 -2.12
C LEU A 171 0.72 -8.45 -1.83
N HIS A 172 0.28 -9.12 -2.89
CA HIS A 172 -0.66 -10.23 -2.87
C HIS A 172 -0.19 -11.39 -3.75
N ILE A 173 -0.66 -12.58 -3.44
CA ILE A 173 -0.60 -13.75 -4.32
C ILE A 173 -2.03 -14.09 -4.74
N ALA A 174 -2.26 -14.25 -6.04
CA ALA A 174 -3.58 -14.54 -6.56
C ALA A 174 -4.13 -15.88 -6.04
N SER A 175 -5.40 -15.91 -5.65
CA SER A 175 -6.10 -17.16 -5.36
C SER A 175 -6.45 -17.94 -6.63
N THR A 176 -6.57 -17.24 -7.75
CA THR A 176 -6.89 -17.78 -9.07
C THR A 176 -6.08 -17.02 -10.13
N GLY A 177 -6.02 -17.56 -11.33
CA GLY A 177 -5.34 -16.90 -12.44
C GLY A 177 -4.24 -17.75 -13.04
N LEU A 178 -3.51 -17.17 -13.97
CA LEU A 178 -2.43 -17.85 -14.68
C LEU A 178 -1.15 -17.80 -13.85
N PRO A 179 -0.59 -18.95 -13.44
CA PRO A 179 0.72 -19.00 -12.80
C PRO A 179 1.80 -18.30 -13.64
N GLY A 180 2.82 -17.76 -12.97
CA GLY A 180 3.94 -17.09 -13.64
C GLY A 180 3.63 -15.68 -14.16
N THR A 181 2.44 -15.12 -13.91
CA THR A 181 2.08 -13.75 -14.31
C THR A 181 2.07 -12.80 -13.11
N ALA A 182 2.12 -11.50 -13.36
CA ALA A 182 1.97 -10.48 -12.32
C ALA A 182 1.06 -9.35 -12.80
N ARG A 183 0.25 -8.81 -11.90
CA ARG A 183 -0.74 -7.77 -12.18
C ARG A 183 -0.62 -6.66 -11.17
N VAL A 184 -0.79 -5.44 -11.64
CA VAL A 184 -0.92 -4.25 -10.79
C VAL A 184 -2.37 -3.78 -10.84
N TYR A 185 -2.91 -3.55 -9.65
CA TYR A 185 -4.21 -2.90 -9.50
C TYR A 185 -4.05 -1.51 -8.90
N VAL A 186 -4.86 -0.60 -9.40
CA VAL A 186 -5.06 0.73 -8.84
C VAL A 186 -6.51 0.86 -8.40
N MET A 187 -6.79 1.75 -7.45
CA MET A 187 -8.16 1.99 -7.03
C MET A 187 -9.01 2.45 -8.22
N SER A 188 -10.17 1.81 -8.40
CA SER A 188 -11.18 2.27 -9.35
C SER A 188 -11.66 3.68 -9.00
N ASP A 189 -12.28 4.36 -9.97
CA ASP A 189 -12.85 5.69 -9.72
C ASP A 189 -13.82 5.64 -8.55
N LEU A 190 -13.65 6.60 -7.64
CA LEU A 190 -14.55 6.80 -6.54
C LEU A 190 -15.69 7.72 -7.01
N PRO A 191 -16.95 7.43 -6.66
CA PRO A 191 -18.08 8.31 -7.00
C PRO A 191 -17.79 9.76 -6.56
N ALA A 192 -18.33 10.76 -7.25
CA ALA A 192 -18.22 12.14 -6.81
C ALA A 192 -18.74 12.29 -5.37
N SER A 193 -18.15 13.20 -4.60
CA SER A 193 -18.64 13.53 -3.27
C SER A 193 -19.60 14.73 -3.38
N ASP A 194 -20.74 14.63 -2.74
CA ASP A 194 -21.66 15.76 -2.55
C ASP A 194 -21.22 16.66 -1.38
N ASP A 195 -20.08 16.34 -0.76
CA ASP A 195 -19.55 17.09 0.38
C ASP A 195 -18.95 18.43 -0.08
N THR A 196 -19.59 19.53 0.31
CA THR A 196 -19.20 20.90 0.03
C THR A 196 -18.26 21.48 1.08
N THR A 197 -17.90 20.73 2.12
CA THR A 197 -17.03 21.22 3.23
C THR A 197 -15.56 21.35 2.80
N GLY A 198 -15.17 20.76 1.69
CA GLY A 198 -13.78 20.71 1.23
C GLY A 198 -12.93 19.69 1.97
N LEU A 199 -13.50 18.97 2.93
CA LEU A 199 -12.84 17.86 3.62
C LEU A 199 -12.98 16.58 2.79
N ILE A 200 -11.94 15.79 2.77
CA ILE A 200 -11.97 14.47 2.11
C ILE A 200 -12.30 13.42 3.16
N PRO A 201 -13.45 12.73 3.06
CA PRO A 201 -13.75 11.62 3.94
C PRO A 201 -12.64 10.57 3.90
N TRP A 202 -12.33 9.96 5.04
CA TRP A 202 -11.20 9.02 5.17
C TRP A 202 -11.33 7.82 4.22
N ASP A 203 -12.53 7.34 3.97
CA ASP A 203 -12.83 6.25 3.03
C ASP A 203 -12.70 6.66 1.56
N ARG A 204 -12.32 7.90 1.30
CA ARG A 204 -12.03 8.50 0.00
C ARG A 204 -10.63 9.12 -0.07
N ALA A 205 -9.79 8.81 0.90
CA ALA A 205 -8.45 9.40 1.01
C ALA A 205 -7.61 9.23 -0.27
N GLN A 206 -7.89 8.19 -1.05
CA GLN A 206 -7.22 7.92 -2.33
C GLN A 206 -7.63 8.88 -3.46
N ALA A 207 -8.80 9.53 -3.38
CA ALA A 207 -9.35 10.29 -4.51
C ALA A 207 -8.37 11.33 -5.12
N PRO A 208 -7.66 12.16 -4.35
CA PRO A 208 -6.69 13.12 -4.89
C PRO A 208 -5.47 12.46 -5.55
N PHE A 209 -5.20 11.21 -5.23
CA PHE A 209 -4.00 10.49 -5.67
C PHE A 209 -4.25 9.55 -6.84
N LEU A 210 -5.50 9.37 -7.30
CA LEU A 210 -5.85 8.45 -8.38
C LEU A 210 -5.00 8.63 -9.66
N PRO A 211 -4.78 9.86 -10.18
CA PRO A 211 -3.95 10.04 -11.37
C PRO A 211 -2.49 9.59 -11.15
N LEU A 212 -1.95 9.88 -9.97
CA LEU A 212 -0.59 9.48 -9.60
C LEU A 212 -0.49 7.97 -9.40
N SER A 213 -1.49 7.36 -8.77
CA SER A 213 -1.57 5.91 -8.58
C SER A 213 -1.62 5.16 -9.92
N ARG A 214 -2.41 5.67 -10.89
CA ARG A 214 -2.44 5.11 -12.25
C ARG A 214 -1.06 5.20 -12.91
N LYS A 215 -0.41 6.35 -12.84
CA LYS A 215 0.93 6.52 -13.41
C LYS A 215 1.96 5.58 -12.78
N LEU A 216 1.96 5.47 -11.44
CA LEU A 216 2.82 4.52 -10.73
C LEU A 216 2.50 3.09 -11.16
N GLY A 217 1.21 2.73 -11.18
CA GLY A 217 0.74 1.41 -11.57
C GLY A 217 1.17 1.01 -12.98
N ASP A 218 1.00 1.90 -13.95
CA ASP A 218 1.38 1.64 -15.34
C ASP A 218 2.90 1.47 -15.51
N LEU A 219 3.71 2.25 -14.78
CA LEU A 219 5.16 2.10 -14.79
C LEU A 219 5.59 0.75 -14.21
N VAL A 220 5.07 0.37 -13.05
CA VAL A 220 5.39 -0.93 -12.43
C VAL A 220 4.89 -2.07 -13.31
N GLN A 221 3.64 -1.98 -13.82
CA GLN A 221 3.07 -3.00 -14.70
C GLN A 221 3.87 -3.17 -15.99
N GLY A 222 4.34 -2.08 -16.56
CA GLY A 222 5.20 -2.12 -17.74
C GLY A 222 6.49 -2.93 -17.51
N PHE A 223 7.14 -2.74 -16.37
CA PHE A 223 8.33 -3.55 -16.00
C PHE A 223 7.98 -5.00 -15.68
N LEU A 224 6.84 -5.28 -15.07
CA LEU A 224 6.37 -6.64 -14.82
C LEU A 224 6.06 -7.39 -16.11
N SER A 225 5.38 -6.74 -17.07
CA SER A 225 5.00 -7.36 -18.34
C SER A 225 6.20 -7.74 -19.21
N GLN A 226 7.31 -6.99 -19.10
CA GLN A 226 8.57 -7.33 -19.79
C GLN A 226 9.24 -8.58 -19.21
N ARG A 227 9.03 -8.88 -17.93
CA ARG A 227 9.65 -10.01 -17.24
C ARG A 227 8.79 -11.27 -17.22
N PHE A 228 7.49 -11.09 -17.10
CA PHE A 228 6.53 -12.18 -16.88
C PHE A 228 5.57 -12.27 -18.05
N LYS A 229 5.85 -13.18 -18.96
CA LYS A 229 5.04 -13.41 -20.17
C LYS A 229 3.60 -13.74 -19.79
N GLY A 230 2.64 -13.09 -20.43
CA GLY A 230 1.20 -13.26 -20.16
C GLY A 230 0.66 -12.28 -19.13
N SER A 231 1.52 -11.46 -18.51
CA SER A 231 1.08 -10.33 -17.68
C SER A 231 0.48 -9.22 -18.54
N PRO A 232 -0.52 -8.47 -18.03
CA PRO A 232 -1.08 -7.30 -18.73
C PRO A 232 -0.02 -6.24 -19.03
N GLY A 233 -0.25 -5.44 -20.08
CA GLY A 233 0.65 -4.33 -20.44
C GLY A 233 0.46 -3.06 -19.58
N THR A 234 -0.71 -2.90 -18.94
CA THR A 234 -1.08 -1.74 -18.12
C THR A 234 -1.73 -2.18 -16.82
N ALA A 235 -1.71 -1.31 -15.81
CA ALA A 235 -2.40 -1.52 -14.55
C ALA A 235 -3.91 -1.61 -14.75
N GLN A 236 -4.58 -2.37 -13.89
CA GLN A 236 -6.02 -2.58 -13.92
C GLN A 236 -6.71 -1.82 -12.79
N ALA A 237 -7.91 -1.31 -13.03
CA ALA A 237 -8.71 -0.67 -11.99
C ALA A 237 -9.51 -1.73 -11.22
N ALA A 238 -9.46 -1.69 -9.89
CA ALA A 238 -10.22 -2.57 -9.00
C ALA A 238 -10.56 -1.87 -7.67
N ALA A 239 -11.59 -2.33 -7.01
CA ALA A 239 -11.99 -1.85 -5.69
C ALA A 239 -11.16 -2.55 -4.60
N VAL A 240 -9.90 -2.13 -4.44
CA VAL A 240 -8.98 -2.68 -3.45
C VAL A 240 -9.11 -1.93 -2.12
N ARG A 241 -9.48 -2.64 -1.05
CA ARG A 241 -9.79 -2.03 0.25
C ARG A 241 -8.62 -1.23 0.82
N GLN A 242 -7.41 -1.77 0.80
CA GLN A 242 -6.21 -1.12 1.36
C GLN A 242 -5.85 0.18 0.64
N LEU A 243 -6.15 0.26 -0.68
CA LEU A 243 -5.85 1.48 -1.44
C LEU A 243 -6.83 2.61 -1.13
N ARG A 244 -8.08 2.28 -0.82
CA ARG A 244 -9.18 3.24 -0.69
C ARG A 244 -8.93 4.30 0.38
N THR A 245 -8.37 3.89 1.52
CA THR A 245 -8.12 4.72 2.71
C THR A 245 -6.69 5.25 2.79
N THR A 246 -5.88 5.03 1.75
CA THR A 246 -4.49 5.47 1.68
C THR A 246 -4.38 6.84 1.01
N ALA A 247 -3.91 7.84 1.75
CA ALA A 247 -3.70 9.22 1.27
C ALA A 247 -2.31 9.40 0.64
N ALA A 248 -1.96 8.53 -0.32
CA ALA A 248 -0.71 8.55 -1.06
C ALA A 248 -0.91 7.87 -2.43
N PRO A 249 -0.05 8.08 -3.44
CA PRO A 249 -0.03 7.24 -4.63
C PRO A 249 0.12 5.78 -4.23
N SER A 250 -0.81 4.92 -4.62
CA SER A 250 -0.89 3.55 -4.11
C SER A 250 -1.28 2.52 -5.16
N ILE A 251 -0.67 1.35 -5.07
CA ILE A 251 -0.90 0.21 -5.95
C ILE A 251 -0.98 -1.09 -5.16
N ALA A 252 -1.72 -2.06 -5.71
CA ALA A 252 -1.65 -3.44 -5.26
C ALA A 252 -0.98 -4.29 -6.36
N VAL A 253 0.01 -5.08 -5.98
CA VAL A 253 0.72 -6.00 -6.87
C VAL A 253 0.31 -7.42 -6.52
N GLU A 254 -0.36 -8.07 -7.45
CA GLU A 254 -0.77 -9.46 -7.34
C GLU A 254 0.17 -10.32 -8.19
N VAL A 255 0.83 -11.27 -7.54
CA VAL A 255 1.85 -12.11 -8.18
C VAL A 255 1.33 -13.52 -8.34
N SER A 256 1.41 -14.06 -9.55
CA SER A 256 1.15 -15.44 -9.88
C SER A 256 -0.19 -15.97 -9.33
N SER A 257 -0.19 -17.22 -8.88
CA SER A 257 -1.34 -17.89 -8.27
C SER A 257 -0.86 -18.93 -7.26
N VAL A 258 -1.62 -19.14 -6.20
CA VAL A 258 -1.39 -20.25 -5.25
C VAL A 258 -1.65 -21.63 -5.89
N SER A 259 -2.18 -21.68 -7.11
CA SER A 259 -2.38 -22.92 -7.87
C SER A 259 -1.11 -23.47 -8.50
N VAL A 260 0.07 -22.88 -8.25
CA VAL A 260 1.37 -23.44 -8.66
C VAL A 260 1.55 -24.82 -8.06
N GLU A 261 2.15 -25.72 -8.81
CA GLU A 261 2.44 -27.09 -8.34
C GLU A 261 3.60 -27.10 -7.32
N ASP A 262 4.57 -26.21 -7.54
CA ASP A 262 5.76 -26.07 -6.72
C ASP A 262 5.92 -24.63 -6.22
N ARG A 263 6.02 -24.45 -4.91
CA ARG A 263 6.30 -23.15 -4.29
C ARG A 263 7.55 -22.47 -4.90
N GLY A 264 8.53 -23.24 -5.28
CA GLY A 264 9.74 -22.74 -5.94
C GLY A 264 9.48 -21.94 -7.21
N GLU A 265 8.29 -22.07 -7.84
CA GLU A 265 7.89 -21.19 -8.93
C GLU A 265 7.69 -19.75 -8.45
N LEU A 266 7.02 -19.58 -7.32
CA LEU A 266 6.82 -18.25 -6.70
C LEU A 266 8.16 -17.65 -6.25
N ASP A 267 9.01 -18.45 -5.62
CA ASP A 267 10.31 -18.00 -5.13
C ASP A 267 11.20 -17.51 -6.29
N ARG A 268 11.14 -18.17 -7.47
CA ARG A 268 11.85 -17.73 -8.67
C ARG A 268 11.34 -16.41 -9.24
N MET A 269 10.08 -16.04 -8.98
CA MET A 269 9.53 -14.76 -9.44
C MET A 269 9.95 -13.58 -8.57
N ALA A 270 10.25 -13.82 -7.31
CA ALA A 270 10.44 -12.76 -6.31
C ALA A 270 11.51 -11.72 -6.69
N PRO A 271 12.71 -12.08 -7.19
CA PRO A 271 13.71 -11.09 -7.61
C PRO A 271 13.20 -10.20 -8.75
N GLY A 272 12.56 -10.81 -9.77
CA GLY A 272 12.02 -10.08 -10.91
C GLY A 272 10.87 -9.14 -10.55
N VAL A 273 10.03 -9.52 -9.59
CA VAL A 273 8.96 -8.67 -9.04
C VAL A 273 9.57 -7.51 -8.25
N ALA A 274 10.55 -7.78 -7.41
CA ALA A 274 11.24 -6.78 -6.61
C ALA A 274 11.91 -5.71 -7.50
N ASP A 275 12.63 -6.14 -8.51
CA ASP A 275 13.26 -5.25 -9.50
C ASP A 275 12.24 -4.41 -10.27
N ALA A 276 11.12 -5.00 -10.70
CA ALA A 276 10.07 -4.29 -11.43
C ALA A 276 9.43 -3.19 -10.58
N ILE A 277 9.14 -3.48 -9.32
CA ILE A 277 8.60 -2.50 -8.37
C ILE A 277 9.61 -1.38 -8.14
N ALA A 278 10.88 -1.70 -7.87
CA ALA A 278 11.91 -0.70 -7.61
C ALA A 278 12.17 0.20 -8.82
N GLN A 279 12.26 -0.35 -10.02
CA GLN A 279 12.41 0.41 -11.27
C GLN A 279 11.20 1.29 -11.57
N GLY A 280 9.98 0.76 -11.37
CA GLY A 280 8.75 1.51 -11.54
C GLY A 280 8.64 2.69 -10.56
N ALA A 281 8.97 2.47 -9.29
CA ALA A 281 9.01 3.52 -8.26
C ALA A 281 10.08 4.59 -8.60
N ALA A 282 11.27 4.19 -9.05
CA ALA A 282 12.33 5.09 -9.46
C ALA A 282 11.93 5.93 -10.69
N ALA A 283 11.31 5.32 -11.69
CA ALA A 283 10.78 6.02 -12.87
C ALA A 283 9.61 6.96 -12.53
N PHE A 284 8.84 6.65 -11.48
CA PHE A 284 7.74 7.47 -11.00
C PHE A 284 8.22 8.72 -10.24
N ARG A 285 9.37 8.67 -9.58
CA ARG A 285 9.90 9.73 -8.69
C ARG A 285 9.79 11.15 -9.27
N PRO A 286 10.16 11.44 -10.55
CA PRO A 286 10.05 12.78 -11.09
C PRO A 286 8.61 13.30 -11.25
N SER A 287 7.63 12.40 -11.21
CA SER A 287 6.21 12.73 -11.46
C SER A 287 5.46 13.12 -10.21
N TYR A 288 6.04 12.88 -9.03
CA TYR A 288 5.41 13.14 -7.74
C TYR A 288 6.20 14.16 -6.94
N VAL A 289 5.86 15.42 -7.11
CA VAL A 289 6.43 16.52 -6.31
C VAL A 289 5.64 16.64 -5.01
N VAL A 290 6.29 16.37 -3.90
CA VAL A 290 5.69 16.52 -2.58
C VAL A 290 5.60 18.03 -2.26
N ALA A 291 4.37 18.53 -2.07
CA ALA A 291 4.17 19.93 -1.69
C ALA A 291 4.89 20.25 -0.37
N ALA A 292 5.56 21.42 -0.30
CA ALA A 292 6.13 21.88 0.96
C ALA A 292 5.06 22.09 2.02
N ASN A 293 5.41 21.86 3.28
CA ASN A 293 4.58 22.38 4.35
C ASN A 293 4.52 23.91 4.28
N PRO A 294 3.35 24.51 4.57
CA PRO A 294 3.27 25.97 4.74
C PRO A 294 4.22 26.51 5.81
N GLY A 295 4.71 25.65 6.73
CA GLY A 295 5.66 25.97 7.79
C GLY A 295 7.13 25.79 7.42
N ASP A 296 7.47 25.13 6.30
CA ASP A 296 8.86 24.94 5.84
C ASP A 296 9.36 26.16 5.04
N ARG A 297 9.03 27.35 5.45
CA ARG A 297 9.67 28.57 4.91
C ARG A 297 11.03 28.73 5.59
N PRO A 298 12.09 28.96 4.79
CA PRO A 298 13.42 29.28 5.32
C PRO A 298 13.41 30.54 6.15
#